data_9c76001ec729c12e6eee947c32cfc699
#
_entry.id   9c76001ec729c12e6eee947c32cfc699
#
_cell.length_a   1.000
_cell.length_b   1.000
_cell.length_c   1.000
_cell.angle_alpha   90.00
_cell.angle_beta   90.00
_cell.angle_gamma   90.00
#
_symmetry.space_group_name_H-M   'P 1'
#
loop_
_entity.id
_entity.type
_entity.pdbx_description
1 polymer ?
#
loop_
_entity_poly.entity_id
_entity_poly.type
_entity_poly.pdbx_seq_one_letter_code
_entity_poly.pdbx_strand_id
1 'polypeptide(L)'
;MSEQREIAVLKRLTDVLDSLGIPYAIGGSIASSMYGTVRFTRDADLGVLPFAPAADRFYNLLKGEFYINEQAMQQALAYSSNFSIIHFATAFKIDLFVLGPSEFEQ
;
A
#
# COMPACT_ATOMS: atom_id res chain seq x y z
N MET A 1 -13.01 0.16 16.75
CA MET A 1 -12.56 -0.81 16.57
C MET A 1 -11.91 -1.24 15.31
N SER A 2 -12.62 -1.87 14.36
CA SER A 2 -11.92 -2.34 13.17
C SER A 2 -11.34 -1.20 12.37
N GLU A 3 -12.02 -0.04 12.35
CA GLU A 3 -11.49 1.09 11.59
C GLU A 3 -10.17 1.57 12.13
N GLN A 4 -10.01 1.57 13.45
CA GLN A 4 -8.75 1.96 14.03
C GLN A 4 -7.65 0.97 13.72
N ARG A 5 -8.00 -0.31 13.69
CA ARG A 5 -7.04 -1.33 13.30
C ARG A 5 -6.59 -1.14 11.87
N GLU A 6 -7.54 -0.83 11.00
CA GLU A 6 -7.21 -0.68 9.59
C GLU A 6 -6.38 0.55 9.35
N ILE A 7 -6.65 1.63 10.07
CA ILE A 7 -5.81 2.81 9.99
C ILE A 7 -4.40 2.51 10.48
N ALA A 8 -4.29 1.73 11.56
CA ALA A 8 -2.98 1.36 12.07
C ALA A 8 -2.20 0.51 11.07
N VAL A 9 -2.90 -0.41 10.40
CA VAL A 9 -2.26 -1.24 9.37
C VAL A 9 -1.77 -0.37 8.23
N LEU A 10 -2.61 0.55 7.77
CA LEU A 10 -2.22 1.44 6.69
C LEU A 10 -1.05 2.31 7.09
N LYS A 11 -1.07 2.80 8.33
CA LYS A 11 0.03 3.61 8.83
C LYS A 11 1.34 2.83 8.86
N ARG A 12 1.27 1.57 9.25
CA ARG A 12 2.46 0.73 9.23
C ARG A 12 3.06 0.66 7.83
N LEU A 13 2.21 0.49 6.83
CA LEU A 13 2.67 0.45 5.45
C LEU A 13 3.26 1.79 5.04
N THR A 14 2.57 2.88 5.31
CA THR A 14 3.08 4.19 4.89
C THR A 14 4.35 4.56 5.64
N ASP A 15 4.49 4.14 6.89
CA ASP A 15 5.74 4.36 7.61
C ASP A 15 6.91 3.67 6.92
N VAL A 16 6.69 2.45 6.43
CA VAL A 16 7.73 1.74 5.69
C VAL A 16 8.04 2.46 4.39
N LEU A 17 7.02 2.90 3.66
CA LEU A 17 7.24 3.65 2.43
C LEU A 17 8.02 4.92 2.69
N ASP A 18 7.68 5.63 3.76
CA ASP A 18 8.41 6.85 4.13
C ASP A 18 9.87 6.54 4.45
N SER A 19 10.10 5.46 5.19
CA SER A 19 11.47 5.11 5.58
C SER A 19 12.33 4.73 4.39
N LEU A 20 11.70 4.25 3.32
CA LEU A 20 12.43 3.86 2.11
C LEU A 20 12.45 4.97 1.08
N GLY A 21 11.83 6.11 1.39
CA GLY A 21 11.80 7.22 0.46
C GLY A 21 10.92 7.01 -0.75
N ILE A 22 9.87 6.21 -0.60
CA ILE A 22 8.97 5.89 -1.70
C ILE A 22 7.77 6.81 -1.65
N PRO A 23 7.58 7.71 -2.63
CA PRO A 23 6.40 8.56 -2.64
C PRO A 23 5.13 7.74 -2.88
N TYR A 24 4.05 8.17 -2.23
CA TYR A 24 2.79 7.47 -2.34
C TYR A 24 1.63 8.45 -2.25
N ALA A 25 0.45 7.99 -2.65
CA ALA A 25 -0.78 8.76 -2.54
C ALA A 25 -1.90 7.82 -2.13
N ILE A 26 -2.67 8.22 -1.13
CA ILE A 26 -3.75 7.40 -0.62
C ILE A 26 -4.96 7.60 -1.51
N GLY A 27 -5.65 6.50 -1.82
CA GLY A 27 -6.83 6.56 -2.65
C GLY A 27 -7.96 7.31 -1.99
N GLY A 28 -8.89 7.78 -2.81
CA GLY A 28 -9.95 8.66 -2.35
C GLY A 28 -10.83 8.06 -1.28
N SER A 29 -11.11 6.76 -1.37
CA SER A 29 -12.00 6.15 -0.39
C SER A 29 -11.39 6.16 1.01
N ILE A 30 -10.08 5.96 1.09
CA ILE A 30 -9.41 6.02 2.39
C ILE A 30 -9.37 7.44 2.91
N ALA A 31 -9.06 8.39 2.03
CA ALA A 31 -9.03 9.79 2.43
C ALA A 31 -10.40 10.24 2.96
N SER A 32 -11.46 9.85 2.28
CA SER A 32 -12.81 10.15 2.75
C SER A 32 -13.07 9.60 4.13
N SER A 33 -12.65 8.39 4.36
CA SER A 33 -12.88 7.73 5.63
C SER A 33 -12.20 8.46 6.77
N MET A 34 -11.11 9.13 6.50
CA MET A 34 -10.38 9.84 7.53
C MET A 34 -11.03 11.14 7.94
N TYR A 35 -11.97 11.65 7.16
CA TYR A 35 -12.52 12.98 7.39
C TYR A 35 -13.95 12.99 7.86
N GLY A 36 -14.61 11.89 7.97
CA GLY A 36 -15.99 11.99 8.35
C GLY A 36 -16.59 10.66 8.63
N THR A 37 -17.76 10.44 8.14
CA THR A 37 -18.43 9.19 8.30
C THR A 37 -17.59 8.09 7.71
N VAL A 38 -17.23 7.17 8.52
CA VAL A 38 -16.26 6.20 8.12
C VAL A 38 -16.93 4.93 7.66
N ARG A 39 -16.52 4.47 6.52
CA ARG A 39 -16.97 3.21 5.99
C ARG A 39 -15.77 2.53 5.38
N PHE A 40 -15.00 1.85 6.20
CA PHE A 40 -13.91 1.06 5.65
C PHE A 40 -14.46 -0.18 5.02
N THR A 41 -14.05 -0.41 3.79
CA THR A 41 -14.19 -1.73 3.21
C THR A 41 -12.98 -2.52 3.63
N ARG A 42 -12.91 -3.74 3.18
CA ARG A 42 -11.76 -4.57 3.45
C ARG A 42 -10.58 -4.25 2.54
N ASP A 43 -10.77 -3.32 1.64
CA ASP A 43 -9.78 -2.96 0.64
C ASP A 43 -9.41 -1.51 0.78
N ALA A 44 -8.15 -1.21 0.58
CA ALA A 44 -7.67 0.16 0.47
C ALA A 44 -6.85 0.26 -0.79
N ASP A 45 -6.80 1.46 -1.36
CA ASP A 45 -6.04 1.72 -2.58
C ASP A 45 -4.93 2.69 -2.27
N LEU A 46 -3.73 2.38 -2.76
CA LEU A 46 -2.57 3.23 -2.53
C LEU A 46 -1.75 3.29 -3.81
N GLY A 47 -1.52 4.51 -4.29
CA GLY A 47 -0.64 4.70 -5.45
C GLY A 47 0.78 4.92 -4.98
N VAL A 48 1.75 4.30 -5.64
CA VAL A 48 3.16 4.45 -5.29
C VAL A 48 3.96 4.66 -6.55
N LEU A 49 5.04 5.40 -6.43
CA LEU A 49 5.99 5.48 -7.52
C LEU A 49 6.83 4.21 -7.55
N PRO A 50 7.40 3.89 -8.72
CA PRO A 50 8.20 2.66 -8.83
C PRO A 50 9.33 2.64 -7.82
N PHE A 51 9.53 1.49 -7.19
CA PHE A 51 10.56 1.38 -6.17
C PHE A 51 11.39 0.11 -6.34
N ALA A 52 11.66 -0.27 -7.58
CA ALA A 52 12.41 -1.50 -7.83
C ALA A 52 13.72 -1.58 -7.03
N PRO A 53 14.49 -0.50 -6.89
CA PRO A 53 15.72 -0.60 -6.10
C PRO A 53 15.48 -0.89 -4.62
N ALA A 54 14.31 -0.56 -4.10
CA ALA A 54 13.98 -0.79 -2.71
C ALA A 54 13.06 -1.98 -2.51
N ALA A 55 12.79 -2.75 -3.57
CA ALA A 55 11.80 -3.82 -3.49
C ALA A 55 12.15 -4.86 -2.44
N ASP A 56 13.42 -5.24 -2.37
CA ASP A 56 13.83 -6.25 -1.39
C ASP A 56 13.63 -5.75 0.04
N ARG A 57 13.96 -4.49 0.28
CA ARG A 57 13.76 -3.93 1.61
C ARG A 57 12.30 -3.85 1.97
N PHE A 58 11.50 -3.42 1.02
CA PHE A 58 10.06 -3.35 1.21
C PHE A 58 9.51 -4.72 1.61
N TYR A 59 9.86 -5.72 0.84
CA TYR A 59 9.42 -7.08 1.12
C TYR A 59 9.89 -7.56 2.48
N ASN A 60 11.16 -7.38 2.78
CA ASN A 60 11.73 -7.89 4.03
C ASN A 60 11.16 -7.18 5.25
N LEU A 61 10.85 -5.91 5.15
CA LEU A 61 10.31 -5.17 6.27
C LEU A 61 8.87 -5.55 6.58
N LEU A 62 8.13 -6.00 5.58
CA LEU A 62 6.70 -6.23 5.75
C LEU A 62 6.29 -7.70 5.75
N LYS A 63 7.15 -8.59 5.29
CA LYS A 63 6.76 -9.98 5.07
C LYS A 63 6.31 -10.69 6.34
N GLY A 64 6.74 -10.24 7.50
CA GLY A 64 6.34 -10.85 8.76
C GLY A 64 4.94 -10.45 9.19
N GLU A 65 4.41 -9.36 8.66
CA GLU A 65 3.10 -8.84 9.03
C GLU A 65 2.10 -8.92 7.89
N PHE A 66 2.59 -8.98 6.65
CA PHE A 66 1.74 -8.97 5.47
C PHE A 66 2.09 -10.12 4.56
N TYR A 67 1.07 -10.67 3.93
CA TYR A 67 1.29 -11.59 2.82
C TYR A 67 1.61 -10.74 1.58
N ILE A 68 2.75 -11.01 0.96
CA ILE A 68 3.18 -10.31 -0.23
C ILE A 68 3.62 -11.35 -1.24
N ASN A 69 2.99 -11.36 -2.40
CA ASN A 69 3.43 -12.20 -3.50
C ASN A 69 4.58 -11.49 -4.18
N GLU A 70 5.79 -11.97 -3.94
CA GLU A 70 6.99 -11.31 -4.42
C GLU A 70 7.01 -11.20 -5.94
N GLN A 71 6.57 -12.25 -6.60
CA GLN A 71 6.55 -12.26 -8.05
C GLN A 71 5.58 -11.22 -8.60
N ALA A 72 4.40 -11.13 -8.00
CA ALA A 72 3.43 -10.11 -8.42
C ALA A 72 3.97 -8.71 -8.19
N MET A 73 4.67 -8.50 -7.07
CA MET A 73 5.29 -7.22 -6.78
C MET A 73 6.31 -6.86 -7.85
N GLN A 74 7.16 -7.79 -8.21
CA GLN A 74 8.18 -7.54 -9.21
C GLN A 74 7.56 -7.21 -10.57
N GLN A 75 6.51 -7.92 -10.94
CA GLN A 75 5.84 -7.65 -12.20
C GLN A 75 5.17 -6.29 -12.20
N ALA A 76 4.56 -5.92 -11.06
CA ALA A 76 3.92 -4.61 -10.97
C ALA A 76 4.94 -3.50 -11.12
N LEU A 77 6.12 -3.67 -10.52
CA LEU A 77 7.17 -2.67 -10.64
C LEU A 77 7.72 -2.59 -12.06
N ALA A 78 7.79 -3.72 -12.73
CA ALA A 78 8.34 -3.75 -14.09
C ALA A 78 7.38 -3.14 -15.11
N TYR A 79 6.08 -3.31 -14.90
CA TYR A 79 5.09 -2.96 -15.92
C TYR A 79 4.12 -1.88 -15.48
N SER A 80 4.39 -1.23 -14.35
CA SER A 80 3.50 -0.19 -13.83
C SER A 80 2.07 -0.69 -13.69
N SER A 81 1.93 -1.86 -13.08
CA SER A 81 0.62 -2.41 -12.83
C SER A 81 0.37 -2.40 -11.32
N ASN A 82 -0.39 -3.35 -10.81
CA ASN A 82 -0.71 -3.34 -9.39
C ASN A 82 -0.50 -4.69 -8.76
N PHE A 83 -0.32 -4.67 -7.46
CA PHE A 83 -0.27 -5.89 -6.67
C PHE A 83 -0.91 -5.61 -5.33
N SER A 84 -1.32 -6.66 -4.63
CA SER A 84 -2.01 -6.53 -3.36
C SER A 84 -1.20 -7.15 -2.25
N ILE A 85 -1.32 -6.58 -1.06
CA ILE A 85 -0.78 -7.18 0.14
C ILE A 85 -1.90 -7.35 1.15
N ILE A 86 -1.79 -8.35 2.01
CA ILE A 86 -2.85 -8.66 2.96
C ILE A 86 -2.24 -8.77 4.34
N HIS A 87 -2.76 -8.00 5.27
CA HIS A 87 -2.29 -8.02 6.64
C HIS A 87 -2.75 -9.30 7.32
N PHE A 88 -1.82 -10.06 7.90
CA PHE A 88 -2.14 -11.37 8.44
C PHE A 88 -3.18 -11.31 9.56
N ALA A 89 -2.97 -10.42 10.50
CA ALA A 89 -3.80 -10.41 11.70
C ALA A 89 -5.23 -9.93 11.44
N THR A 90 -5.41 -9.03 10.48
CA THR A 90 -6.72 -8.42 10.25
C THR A 90 -7.36 -8.83 8.93
N ALA A 91 -6.58 -9.47 8.05
CA ALA A 91 -7.01 -9.79 6.68
C ALA A 91 -7.32 -8.54 5.86
N PHE A 92 -6.83 -7.38 6.30
CA PHE A 92 -7.04 -6.14 5.57
C PHE A 92 -6.18 -6.17 4.31
N LYS A 93 -6.81 -5.92 3.19
CA LYS A 93 -6.14 -5.97 1.89
C LYS A 93 -5.84 -4.57 1.40
N ILE A 94 -4.64 -4.35 0.93
CA ILE A 94 -4.24 -3.07 0.36
C ILE A 94 -3.76 -3.31 -1.05
N ASP A 95 -4.38 -2.62 -2.00
CA ASP A 95 -3.99 -2.67 -3.41
C ASP A 95 -3.00 -1.56 -3.67
N LEU A 96 -1.81 -1.93 -4.13
CA LEU A 96 -0.77 -0.97 -4.44
C LEU A 96 -0.69 -0.83 -5.95
N PHE A 97 -0.90 0.40 -6.42
CA PHE A 97 -0.83 0.71 -7.84
C PHE A 97 0.47 1.41 -8.13
N VAL A 98 1.29 0.82 -8.99
CA VAL A 98 2.57 1.43 -9.36
C VAL A 98 2.29 2.42 -10.46
N LEU A 99 2.46 3.70 -10.15
CA LEU A 99 2.05 4.78 -11.03
C LEU A 99 3.21 5.18 -11.93
N GLY A 100 2.87 5.57 -13.15
CA GLY A 100 3.85 6.20 -14.00
C GLY A 100 4.09 7.64 -13.55
N PRO A 101 5.20 8.24 -13.96
CA PRO A 101 5.51 9.60 -13.50
C PRO A 101 4.42 10.61 -13.85
N SER A 102 3.83 10.50 -15.03
CA SER A 102 2.81 11.45 -15.43
C SER A 102 1.54 11.30 -14.60
N GLU A 103 1.23 10.09 -14.18
CA GLU A 103 0.04 9.85 -13.37
C GLU A 103 0.20 10.46 -11.98
N PHE A 104 1.39 10.36 -11.42
CA PHE A 104 1.60 10.84 -10.08
C PHE A 104 1.61 12.36 -10.01
N GLU A 105 1.99 13.00 -11.08
CA GLU A 105 2.08 14.44 -11.11
C GLU A 105 0.74 15.13 -11.29
N GLN A 106 -0.31 14.38 -11.53
CA GLN A 106 -1.65 14.95 -11.70
C GLN A 106 -2.18 15.61 -10.40
#